data_33a975cdca019045b6b1f22548fc23a0
#
_entry.id   33a975cdca019045b6b1f22548fc23a0
#
_cell.length_a   1.000
_cell.length_b   1.000
_cell.length_c   1.000
_cell.angle_alpha   90.00
_cell.angle_beta   90.00
_cell.angle_gamma   90.00
#
_symmetry.space_group_name_H-M   'P 1'
#
loop_
_entity.id
_entity.type
_entity.pdbx_description
1 polymer ?
#
loop_
_entity_poly.entity_id
_entity_poly.type
_entity_poly.pdbx_seq_one_letter_code
_entity_poly.pdbx_strand_id
1 'polypeptide(L)'
;MPGLRIVSESVPCECTVMEDIETGINEVIDDIIASLIQPLTTEEKSPKQKELEKLPCIVLKGSLEAVNRFFYKKGWGDGLPIIPPTEETVREMLTGTDLPADYVVGRIIPLSGKATVEKIAINAVMAGALPTHM
;
A
#
# COMPACT_ATOMS: atom_id res chain seq x y z
N MET A 1 2.76 -15.75 0.07
CA MET A 1 3.46 -16.99 -0.33
C MET A 1 3.16 -18.03 0.71
N PRO A 2 2.57 -19.18 0.36
CA PRO A 2 2.37 -20.26 1.30
C PRO A 2 3.72 -20.85 1.73
N GLY A 3 3.86 -21.15 3.02
CA GLY A 3 5.08 -21.74 3.57
C GLY A 3 6.21 -20.77 3.94
N LEU A 4 5.98 -19.46 3.89
CA LEU A 4 6.94 -18.47 4.36
C LEU A 4 6.57 -18.00 5.77
N ARG A 5 7.48 -18.19 6.72
CA ARG A 5 7.40 -17.56 8.04
C ARG A 5 8.07 -16.19 8.01
N ILE A 6 7.48 -15.25 8.72
CA ILE A 6 8.03 -13.90 8.87
C ILE A 6 8.36 -13.75 10.35
N VAL A 7 9.64 -13.55 10.64
CA VAL A 7 10.11 -13.06 11.94
C VAL A 7 10.30 -11.57 11.77
N SER A 8 9.55 -10.77 12.53
CA SER A 8 9.61 -9.32 12.46
C SER A 8 10.22 -8.77 13.74
N GLU A 9 11.25 -7.97 13.59
CA GLU A 9 11.86 -7.21 14.67
C GLU A 9 11.89 -5.73 14.32
N SER A 10 11.73 -4.90 15.33
CA SER A 10 11.82 -3.45 15.19
C SER A 10 13.24 -2.98 15.50
N VAL A 11 14.19 -3.34 14.64
CA VAL A 11 15.52 -2.72 14.68
C VAL A 11 15.42 -1.40 13.92
N PRO A 12 15.72 -0.24 14.57
CA PRO A 12 15.71 1.04 13.89
C PRO A 12 16.67 1.03 12.69
N CYS A 13 16.19 1.40 11.50
CA CYS A 13 17.01 1.39 10.27
C CYS A 13 18.24 2.32 10.33
N GLU A 14 18.27 3.23 11.31
CA GLU A 14 19.33 4.21 11.53
C GLU A 14 20.29 3.81 12.66
N CYS A 15 20.27 2.55 13.11
CA CYS A 15 21.20 2.07 14.12
C CYS A 15 22.65 2.16 13.61
N THR A 16 23.38 3.10 14.17
CA THR A 16 24.83 3.28 13.94
C THR A 16 25.65 2.66 15.07
N VAL A 17 25.01 2.25 16.15
CA VAL A 17 25.66 1.69 17.34
C VAL A 17 25.54 0.18 17.31
N MET A 18 26.69 -0.50 17.34
CA MET A 18 26.78 -1.97 17.23
C MET A 18 26.03 -2.69 18.37
N GLU A 19 26.03 -2.10 19.57
CA GLU A 19 25.36 -2.65 20.76
C GLU A 19 23.84 -2.75 20.58
N ASP A 20 23.20 -1.78 19.88
CA ASP A 20 21.77 -1.80 19.60
C ASP A 20 21.43 -2.91 18.59
N ILE A 21 22.31 -3.13 17.62
CA ILE A 21 22.15 -4.20 16.61
C ILE A 21 22.31 -5.57 17.27
N GLU A 22 23.33 -5.76 18.13
CA GLU A 22 23.56 -7.01 18.85
C GLU A 22 22.38 -7.34 19.77
N THR A 23 21.83 -6.34 20.46
CA THR A 23 20.67 -6.52 21.33
C THR A 23 19.45 -6.96 20.51
N GLY A 24 19.12 -6.28 19.43
CA GLY A 24 18.01 -6.64 18.57
C GLY A 24 18.15 -8.03 17.94
N ILE A 25 19.36 -8.41 17.52
CA ILE A 25 19.61 -9.75 17.00
C ILE A 25 19.43 -10.82 18.10
N ASN A 26 19.94 -10.58 19.30
CA ASN A 26 19.85 -11.54 20.41
C ASN A 26 18.39 -11.77 20.85
N GLU A 27 17.53 -10.78 20.75
CA GLU A 27 16.10 -10.91 21.08
C GLU A 27 15.35 -11.82 20.11
N VAL A 28 15.76 -11.86 18.84
CA VAL A 28 15.03 -12.60 17.81
C VAL A 28 15.72 -13.86 17.31
N ILE A 29 16.95 -14.13 17.75
CA ILE A 29 17.74 -15.25 17.24
C ILE A 29 17.05 -16.60 17.48
N ASP A 30 16.42 -16.77 18.64
CA ASP A 30 15.71 -17.99 18.97
C ASP A 30 14.46 -18.17 18.09
N ASP A 31 13.75 -17.11 17.78
CA ASP A 31 12.61 -17.13 16.87
C ASP A 31 13.03 -17.42 15.43
N ILE A 32 14.18 -16.90 15.00
CA ILE A 32 14.77 -17.21 13.70
C ILE A 32 15.10 -18.70 13.62
N ILE A 33 15.80 -19.23 14.62
CA ILE A 33 16.16 -20.65 14.69
C ILE A 33 14.91 -21.53 14.71
N ALA A 34 13.91 -21.18 15.54
CA ALA A 34 12.65 -21.89 15.62
C ALA A 34 11.91 -21.87 14.26
N SER A 35 11.92 -20.74 13.57
CA SER A 35 11.28 -20.61 12.27
C SER A 35 11.91 -21.48 11.18
N LEU A 36 13.20 -21.77 11.29
CA LEU A 36 13.96 -22.60 10.34
C LEU A 36 13.84 -24.10 10.63
N ILE A 37 13.75 -24.50 11.92
CA ILE A 37 13.82 -25.90 12.34
C ILE A 37 12.41 -26.51 12.51
N GLN A 38 11.45 -25.74 13.01
CA GLN A 38 10.10 -26.27 13.28
C GLN A 38 9.33 -26.52 11.98
N PRO A 39 8.62 -27.67 11.89
CA PRO A 39 7.78 -27.94 10.73
C PRO A 39 6.66 -26.90 10.62
N LEU A 40 6.28 -26.56 9.39
CA LEU A 40 5.18 -25.64 9.12
C LEU A 40 3.87 -26.17 9.67
N THR A 41 3.10 -25.34 10.33
CA THR A 41 1.74 -25.63 10.77
C THR A 41 0.80 -25.78 9.57
N THR A 42 -0.38 -26.34 9.79
CA THR A 42 -1.38 -26.50 8.72
C THR A 42 -1.85 -25.17 8.17
N GLU A 43 -1.92 -24.14 9.02
CA GLU A 43 -2.32 -22.77 8.63
C GLU A 43 -1.23 -22.08 7.82
N GLU A 44 0.04 -22.28 8.16
CA GLU A 44 1.19 -21.74 7.40
C GLU A 44 1.35 -22.41 6.03
N LYS A 45 1.00 -23.69 5.92
CA LYS A 45 1.01 -24.42 4.62
C LYS A 45 -0.10 -23.95 3.68
N SER A 46 -1.24 -23.57 4.23
CA SER A 46 -2.42 -23.11 3.49
C SER A 46 -3.00 -21.88 4.15
N PRO A 47 -2.32 -20.73 4.06
CA PRO A 47 -2.85 -19.51 4.64
C PRO A 47 -4.19 -19.19 3.99
N LYS A 48 -5.24 -19.10 4.81
CA LYS A 48 -6.53 -18.58 4.36
C LYS A 48 -6.27 -17.21 3.76
N GLN A 49 -6.60 -17.02 2.49
CA GLN A 49 -6.63 -15.68 1.91
C GLN A 49 -7.60 -14.86 2.78
N LYS A 50 -7.06 -13.91 3.55
CA LYS A 50 -7.89 -12.89 4.17
C LYS A 50 -8.67 -12.25 3.01
N GLU A 51 -9.97 -12.45 2.96
CA GLU A 51 -10.82 -11.63 2.11
C GLU A 51 -10.45 -10.18 2.44
N LEU A 52 -9.97 -9.48 1.42
CA LEU A 52 -9.66 -8.06 1.55
C LEU A 52 -10.97 -7.40 1.98
N GLU A 53 -11.10 -7.09 3.27
CA GLU A 53 -12.18 -6.27 3.76
C GLU A 53 -12.26 -5.06 2.84
N LYS A 54 -13.43 -4.81 2.27
CA LYS A 54 -13.65 -3.64 1.44
C LYS A 54 -13.30 -2.44 2.31
N LEU A 55 -12.18 -1.81 2.00
CA LEU A 55 -11.76 -0.60 2.72
C LEU A 55 -12.92 0.40 2.68
N PRO A 56 -13.27 1.01 3.82
CA PRO A 56 -14.37 1.97 3.85
C PRO A 56 -14.07 3.11 2.87
N CYS A 57 -15.02 3.36 1.98
CA CYS A 57 -14.94 4.50 1.08
C CYS A 57 -15.21 5.78 1.85
N ILE A 58 -14.28 6.72 1.84
CA ILE A 58 -14.42 8.03 2.45
C ILE A 58 -14.92 9.01 1.39
N VAL A 59 -16.12 9.50 1.55
CA VAL A 59 -16.70 10.52 0.67
C VAL A 59 -16.52 11.89 1.32
N LEU A 60 -15.77 12.76 0.66
CA LEU A 60 -15.56 14.15 1.10
C LEU A 60 -16.41 15.09 0.24
N LYS A 61 -17.09 16.04 0.91
CA LYS A 61 -17.81 17.13 0.26
C LYS A 61 -17.22 18.45 0.77
N GLY A 62 -16.78 19.30 -0.15
CA GLY A 62 -16.21 20.59 0.24
C GLY A 62 -15.46 21.26 -0.91
N SER A 63 -14.87 22.41 -0.60
CA SER A 63 -13.99 23.10 -1.54
C SER A 63 -12.67 22.36 -1.72
N LEU A 64 -11.95 22.69 -2.80
CA LEU A 64 -10.58 22.19 -3.05
C LEU A 64 -9.68 22.36 -1.82
N GLU A 65 -9.74 23.52 -1.18
CA GLU A 65 -8.96 23.81 0.01
C GLU A 65 -9.33 22.91 1.20
N ALA A 66 -10.62 22.65 1.40
CA ALA A 66 -11.09 21.78 2.48
C ALA A 66 -10.62 20.33 2.29
N VAL A 67 -10.63 19.83 1.05
CA VAL A 67 -10.13 18.49 0.70
C VAL A 67 -8.62 18.41 0.96
N ASN A 68 -7.83 19.37 0.47
CA ASN A 68 -6.38 19.39 0.69
C ASN A 68 -6.03 19.47 2.17
N ARG A 69 -6.75 20.29 2.95
CA ARG A 69 -6.57 20.39 4.40
C ARG A 69 -6.90 19.08 5.13
N PHE A 70 -7.91 18.34 4.65
CA PHE A 70 -8.23 17.01 5.18
C PHE A 70 -7.11 16.00 4.91
N PHE A 71 -6.59 15.93 3.70
CA PHE A 71 -5.47 15.04 3.34
C PHE A 71 -4.23 15.35 4.17
N TYR A 72 -3.91 16.64 4.32
CA TYR A 72 -2.80 17.06 5.17
C TYR A 72 -2.96 16.61 6.63
N LYS A 73 -4.14 16.82 7.22
CA LYS A 73 -4.44 16.40 8.61
C LYS A 73 -4.36 14.88 8.81
N LYS A 74 -4.61 14.10 7.76
CA LYS A 74 -4.53 12.63 7.80
C LYS A 74 -3.11 12.11 7.52
N GLY A 75 -2.16 12.96 7.17
CA GLY A 75 -0.82 12.56 6.77
C GLY A 75 -0.81 11.75 5.46
N TRP A 76 -1.79 12.00 4.57
CA TRP A 76 -1.90 11.29 3.29
C TRP A 76 -1.22 12.02 2.13
N GLY A 77 -0.62 13.15 2.38
CA GLY A 77 0.11 13.94 1.41
C GLY A 77 1.39 14.50 2.00
N ASP A 78 2.30 14.88 1.15
CA ASP A 78 3.58 15.49 1.45
C ASP A 78 3.52 17.01 1.70
N GLY A 79 2.31 17.57 1.69
CA GLY A 79 2.06 19.02 1.82
C GLY A 79 1.84 19.71 0.49
N LEU A 80 2.08 19.06 -0.65
CA LEU A 80 1.71 19.59 -1.95
C LEU A 80 0.19 19.49 -2.16
N PRO A 81 -0.43 20.48 -2.86
CA PRO A 81 -1.84 20.43 -3.17
C PRO A 81 -2.14 19.29 -4.16
N ILE A 82 -3.22 18.57 -3.92
CA ILE A 82 -3.74 17.53 -4.80
C ILE A 82 -4.99 18.02 -5.55
N ILE A 83 -5.25 17.45 -6.71
CA ILE A 83 -6.52 17.61 -7.40
C ILE A 83 -7.46 16.52 -6.90
N PRO A 84 -8.66 16.88 -6.35
CA PRO A 84 -9.59 15.86 -5.86
C PRO A 84 -10.07 14.94 -6.99
N PRO A 85 -9.97 13.62 -6.81
CA PRO A 85 -10.43 12.64 -7.79
C PRO A 85 -11.96 12.51 -7.72
N THR A 86 -12.68 13.41 -8.39
CA THR A 86 -14.12 13.31 -8.54
C THR A 86 -14.47 12.24 -9.57
N GLU A 87 -15.71 11.74 -9.54
CA GLU A 87 -16.17 10.77 -10.57
C GLU A 87 -16.03 11.33 -11.99
N GLU A 88 -16.22 12.64 -12.18
CA GLU A 88 -16.09 13.30 -13.45
C GLU A 88 -14.63 13.33 -13.93
N THR A 89 -13.70 13.79 -13.08
CA THR A 89 -12.27 13.89 -13.45
C THR A 89 -11.65 12.51 -13.65
N VAL A 90 -12.04 11.51 -12.88
CA VAL A 90 -11.58 10.12 -13.09
C VAL A 90 -12.13 9.55 -14.38
N ARG A 91 -13.40 9.80 -14.72
CA ARG A 91 -13.98 9.37 -16.00
C ARG A 91 -13.28 10.04 -17.18
N GLU A 92 -12.97 11.32 -17.09
CA GLU A 92 -12.17 12.03 -18.09
C GLU A 92 -10.78 11.39 -18.23
N MET A 93 -10.09 11.13 -17.12
CA MET A 93 -8.77 10.48 -17.15
C MET A 93 -8.82 9.12 -17.85
N LEU A 94 -9.84 8.32 -17.61
CA LEU A 94 -10.03 7.00 -18.23
C LEU A 94 -10.21 7.06 -19.75
N THR A 95 -10.53 8.21 -20.34
CA THR A 95 -10.58 8.34 -21.81
C THR A 95 -9.21 8.25 -22.48
N GLY A 96 -8.13 8.34 -21.71
CA GLY A 96 -6.75 8.23 -22.20
C GLY A 96 -6.30 6.79 -22.48
N THR A 97 -7.13 5.78 -22.19
CA THR A 97 -6.81 4.37 -22.42
C THR A 97 -8.00 3.59 -22.93
N ASP A 98 -7.74 2.56 -23.73
CA ASP A 98 -8.77 1.63 -24.21
C ASP A 98 -8.99 0.46 -23.25
N LEU A 99 -8.21 0.37 -22.16
CA LEU A 99 -8.31 -0.71 -21.18
C LEU A 99 -9.51 -0.47 -20.23
N PRO A 100 -10.25 -1.52 -19.86
CA PRO A 100 -11.36 -1.38 -18.91
C PRO A 100 -10.84 -0.97 -17.51
N ALA A 101 -11.65 -0.23 -16.77
CA ALA A 101 -11.30 0.36 -15.48
C ALA A 101 -10.83 -0.68 -14.43
N ASP A 102 -11.40 -1.88 -14.46
CA ASP A 102 -11.09 -3.00 -13.57
C ASP A 102 -9.90 -3.85 -14.02
N TYR A 103 -9.35 -3.58 -15.21
CA TYR A 103 -8.19 -4.29 -15.72
C TYR A 103 -7.00 -4.13 -14.78
N VAL A 104 -6.39 -5.25 -14.40
CA VAL A 104 -5.23 -5.27 -13.51
C VAL A 104 -3.96 -5.16 -14.33
N VAL A 105 -3.32 -3.99 -14.29
CA VAL A 105 -2.05 -3.71 -14.98
C VAL A 105 -0.89 -4.45 -14.32
N GLY A 106 -0.93 -4.58 -13.00
CA GLY A 106 0.13 -5.25 -12.26
C GLY A 106 -0.15 -5.38 -10.76
N ARG A 107 0.81 -5.94 -10.06
CA ARG A 107 0.79 -6.05 -8.59
C ARG A 107 1.93 -5.22 -8.00
N ILE A 108 1.59 -4.45 -6.97
CA ILE A 108 2.55 -3.57 -6.28
C ILE A 108 3.08 -4.29 -5.06
N ILE A 109 4.38 -4.59 -5.05
CA ILE A 109 5.08 -5.13 -3.88
C ILE A 109 5.35 -4.00 -2.86
N PRO A 110 5.44 -4.34 -1.54
CA PRO A 110 5.51 -5.70 -0.97
C PRO A 110 4.14 -6.35 -0.68
N LEU A 111 3.07 -5.58 -0.58
CA LEU A 111 1.74 -6.06 -0.16
C LEU A 111 0.93 -6.73 -1.28
N SER A 112 1.49 -6.85 -2.49
CA SER A 112 0.84 -7.44 -3.67
C SER A 112 -0.52 -6.81 -4.01
N GLY A 113 -0.69 -5.52 -3.73
CA GLY A 113 -1.88 -4.75 -4.09
C GLY A 113 -2.13 -4.79 -5.60
N LYS A 114 -3.39 -4.93 -6.01
CA LYS A 114 -3.75 -4.88 -7.43
C LYS A 114 -3.78 -3.43 -7.90
N ALA A 115 -2.95 -3.09 -8.89
CA ALA A 115 -3.01 -1.83 -9.61
C ALA A 115 -4.00 -1.98 -10.76
N THR A 116 -5.23 -1.52 -10.56
CA THR A 116 -6.23 -1.44 -11.63
C THR A 116 -6.09 -0.13 -12.40
N VAL A 117 -6.56 -0.10 -13.64
CA VAL A 117 -6.59 1.11 -14.46
C VAL A 117 -7.30 2.25 -13.74
N GLU A 118 -8.44 1.99 -13.09
CA GLU A 118 -9.15 2.98 -12.29
C GLU A 118 -8.29 3.56 -11.14
N LYS A 119 -7.57 2.71 -10.39
CA LYS A 119 -6.70 3.19 -9.31
C LYS A 119 -5.54 4.02 -9.83
N ILE A 120 -5.00 3.67 -10.99
CA ILE A 120 -3.97 4.46 -11.66
C ILE A 120 -4.54 5.81 -12.08
N ALA A 121 -5.73 5.83 -12.71
CA ALA A 121 -6.42 7.05 -13.11
C ALA A 121 -6.70 7.97 -11.90
N ILE A 122 -7.18 7.44 -10.77
CA ILE A 122 -7.40 8.19 -9.53
C ILE A 122 -6.10 8.89 -9.08
N ASN A 123 -4.99 8.15 -9.02
CA ASN A 123 -3.71 8.71 -8.61
C ASN A 123 -3.16 9.71 -9.64
N ALA A 124 -3.35 9.47 -10.93
CA ALA A 124 -2.97 10.39 -11.99
C ALA A 124 -3.74 11.73 -11.89
N VAL A 125 -5.05 11.69 -11.65
CA VAL A 125 -5.85 12.89 -11.38
C VAL A 125 -5.32 13.64 -10.17
N MET A 126 -5.06 12.94 -9.07
CA MET A 126 -4.53 13.57 -7.84
C MET A 126 -3.19 14.28 -8.08
N ALA A 127 -2.37 13.74 -8.95
CA ALA A 127 -1.08 14.33 -9.36
C ALA A 127 -1.19 15.42 -10.44
N GLY A 128 -2.39 15.71 -10.94
CA GLY A 128 -2.59 16.72 -11.99
C GLY A 128 -2.19 16.26 -13.39
N ALA A 129 -2.13 14.96 -13.64
CA ALA A 129 -1.88 14.42 -14.97
C ALA A 129 -3.06 14.68 -15.92
N LEU A 130 -2.78 14.60 -17.21
CA LEU A 130 -3.79 14.70 -18.27
C LEU A 130 -4.11 13.31 -18.85
N PRO A 131 -5.28 13.09 -19.50
CA PRO A 131 -5.62 11.82 -20.11
C PRO A 131 -4.57 11.28 -21.09
N THR A 132 -3.82 12.15 -21.73
CA THR A 132 -2.72 11.78 -22.64
C THR A 132 -1.53 11.09 -21.96
N HIS A 133 -1.52 11.02 -20.61
CA HIS A 133 -0.48 10.36 -19.83
C HIS A 133 -0.88 8.96 -19.34
N MET A 134 -2.10 8.48 -19.72
CA MET A 134 -2.60 7.14 -19.32
C MET A 134 -2.03 5.98 -20.16
#